data_3843bdb601c11d86012b4b73c7efcd4d
#
_entry.id   3843bdb601c11d86012b4b73c7efcd4d
#
_cell.length_a   1.000
_cell.length_b   1.000
_cell.length_c   1.000
_cell.angle_alpha   90.00
_cell.angle_beta   90.00
_cell.angle_gamma   90.00
#
_symmetry.space_group_name_H-M   'P 1'
#
loop_
_entity.id
_entity.type
_entity.pdbx_description
1 polymer ?
#
loop_
_entity_poly.entity_id
_entity_poly.type
_entity_poly.pdbx_seq_one_letter_code
_entity_poly.pdbx_strand_id
1 'polypeptide(L)'
;YTTLFRSCEVSAIQLLNLDSSNMEPEHWKKIVHAIREYYDAYDGFVIAHGTDTMAYTAAPLSYMIQNSTKPIVITGAQKPIDLEITDAKSNLIDSFLYAADAKSQGVQIVFDGKVIAGTRAKKVRSKSYNAFSSIDFPSLAVIQDGNIMRYLPMLPYEDEVRFYEELDENIFLMKLIPGIRPRVLQSIFENYDCIIV
;
A
#
# COMPACT_ATOMS: atom_id res chain seq x y z
N TYR A 1 -18.25 16.84 7.49
CA TYR A 1 -18.00 15.38 7.54
C TYR A 1 -19.13 14.54 6.92
N THR A 2 -20.36 15.03 6.93
CA THR A 2 -21.53 14.31 6.40
C THR A 2 -21.61 14.27 4.87
N THR A 3 -20.83 15.07 4.16
CA THR A 3 -20.94 15.21 2.70
C THR A 3 -20.14 14.16 1.94
N LEU A 4 -19.01 13.68 2.48
CA LEU A 4 -18.17 12.65 1.83
C LEU A 4 -18.82 11.25 1.85
N PHE A 5 -19.46 10.89 2.95
CA PHE A 5 -20.20 9.62 3.06
C PHE A 5 -21.56 9.60 2.34
N ARG A 6 -21.94 10.70 1.66
CA ARG A 6 -23.13 10.71 0.78
C ARG A 6 -22.84 10.18 -0.62
N SER A 7 -21.57 10.02 -0.98
CA SER A 7 -21.18 9.61 -2.34
C SER A 7 -20.74 8.13 -2.42
N CYS A 8 -20.57 7.44 -1.31
CA CYS A 8 -20.24 6.00 -1.30
C CYS A 8 -20.85 5.29 -0.09
N GLU A 9 -21.25 4.04 -0.28
CA GLU A 9 -21.61 3.11 0.78
C GLU A 9 -20.35 2.40 1.26
N VAL A 10 -20.11 2.38 2.57
CA VAL A 10 -18.89 1.81 3.16
C VAL A 10 -19.24 0.66 4.06
N SER A 11 -18.64 -0.50 3.79
CA SER A 11 -18.61 -1.64 4.71
C SER A 11 -17.20 -1.80 5.28
N ALA A 12 -17.10 -2.14 6.55
CA ALA A 12 -15.81 -2.30 7.21
C ALA A 12 -15.69 -3.66 7.87
N ILE A 13 -14.52 -4.29 7.71
CA ILE A 13 -14.13 -5.50 8.42
C ILE A 13 -12.80 -5.27 9.13
N GLN A 14 -12.62 -5.85 10.29
CA GLN A 14 -11.33 -5.92 10.96
C GLN A 14 -10.66 -7.24 10.59
N LEU A 15 -9.80 -7.22 9.58
CA LEU A 15 -9.11 -8.40 9.10
C LEU A 15 -7.94 -8.81 10.00
N LEU A 16 -7.19 -7.83 10.49
CA LEU A 16 -6.00 -7.99 11.34
C LEU A 16 -6.06 -7.00 12.51
N ASN A 17 -5.43 -7.36 13.63
CA ASN A 17 -5.22 -6.49 14.77
C ASN A 17 -3.78 -6.67 15.27
N LEU A 18 -2.84 -5.96 14.63
CA LEU A 18 -1.41 -6.04 14.95
C LEU A 18 -0.71 -4.72 14.67
N ASP A 19 0.41 -4.51 15.34
CA ASP A 19 1.34 -3.45 14.98
C ASP A 19 1.98 -3.80 13.62
N SER A 20 2.12 -2.81 12.74
CA SER A 20 2.65 -3.06 11.39
C SER A 20 4.10 -3.57 11.40
N SER A 21 4.87 -3.35 12.45
CA SER A 21 6.20 -3.94 12.59
C SER A 21 6.19 -5.47 12.70
N ASN A 22 5.03 -6.06 12.99
CA ASN A 22 4.82 -7.50 13.04
C ASN A 22 4.15 -8.07 11.77
N MET A 23 4.13 -7.30 10.68
CA MET A 23 3.63 -7.81 9.40
C MET A 23 4.57 -8.87 8.83
N GLU A 24 3.96 -9.96 8.38
CA GLU A 24 4.61 -11.12 7.77
C GLU A 24 3.94 -11.46 6.43
N PRO A 25 4.56 -12.25 5.55
CA PRO A 25 3.98 -12.65 4.24
C PRO A 25 2.59 -13.26 4.34
N GLU A 26 2.31 -14.06 5.38
CA GLU A 26 0.99 -14.64 5.63
C GLU A 26 -0.11 -13.59 5.85
N HIS A 27 0.24 -12.40 6.36
CA HIS A 27 -0.72 -11.32 6.52
C HIS A 27 -1.07 -10.69 5.16
N TRP A 28 -0.11 -10.58 4.23
CA TRP A 28 -0.38 -10.11 2.87
C TRP A 28 -1.28 -11.08 2.11
N LYS A 29 -1.04 -12.40 2.24
CA LYS A 29 -1.91 -13.44 1.66
C LYS A 29 -3.36 -13.30 2.16
N LYS A 30 -3.55 -13.08 3.47
CA LYS A 30 -4.90 -12.83 4.04
C LYS A 30 -5.56 -11.58 3.46
N ILE A 31 -4.81 -10.49 3.27
CA ILE A 31 -5.34 -9.26 2.67
C ILE A 31 -5.75 -9.52 1.21
N VAL A 32 -4.90 -10.19 0.43
CA VAL A 32 -5.20 -10.53 -0.97
C VAL A 32 -6.44 -11.43 -1.06
N HIS A 33 -6.52 -12.45 -0.21
CA HIS A 33 -7.65 -13.35 -0.14
C HIS A 33 -8.96 -12.61 0.16
N ALA A 34 -8.96 -11.72 1.15
CA ALA A 34 -10.13 -10.90 1.48
C ALA A 34 -10.53 -9.98 0.32
N ILE A 35 -9.58 -9.32 -0.33
CA ILE A 35 -9.88 -8.48 -1.50
C ILE A 35 -10.48 -9.32 -2.63
N ARG A 36 -9.92 -10.49 -2.91
CA ARG A 36 -10.43 -11.42 -3.92
C ARG A 36 -11.86 -11.87 -3.62
N GLU A 37 -12.14 -12.25 -2.37
CA GLU A 37 -13.48 -12.69 -1.92
C GLU A 37 -14.55 -11.61 -2.16
N TYR A 38 -14.18 -10.34 -1.89
CA TYR A 38 -15.11 -9.21 -2.00
C TYR A 38 -14.98 -8.43 -3.30
N TYR A 39 -14.10 -8.85 -4.23
CA TYR A 39 -13.73 -8.05 -5.40
C TYR A 39 -14.94 -7.66 -6.25
N ASP A 40 -15.86 -8.59 -6.50
CA ASP A 40 -17.02 -8.34 -7.35
C ASP A 40 -18.13 -7.53 -6.63
N ALA A 41 -18.13 -7.55 -5.30
CA ALA A 41 -19.17 -6.91 -4.49
C ALA A 41 -18.92 -5.40 -4.25
N TYR A 42 -17.67 -4.92 -4.41
CA TYR A 42 -17.29 -3.52 -4.12
C TYR A 42 -16.57 -2.86 -5.29
N ASP A 43 -16.71 -1.55 -5.42
CA ASP A 43 -16.07 -0.76 -6.47
C ASP A 43 -14.61 -0.36 -6.15
N GLY A 44 -14.21 -0.48 -4.88
CA GLY A 44 -12.85 -0.17 -4.44
C GLY A 44 -12.61 -0.58 -2.99
N PHE A 45 -11.35 -0.56 -2.58
CA PHE A 45 -10.90 -1.04 -1.27
C PHE A 45 -10.00 0.01 -0.60
N VAL A 46 -10.22 0.22 0.69
CA VAL A 46 -9.36 1.08 1.52
C VAL A 46 -8.86 0.25 2.70
N ILE A 47 -7.54 0.17 2.83
CA ILE A 47 -6.85 -0.61 3.87
C ILE A 47 -6.21 0.37 4.84
N ALA A 48 -6.70 0.42 6.09
CA ALA A 48 -6.06 1.14 7.17
C ALA A 48 -4.89 0.30 7.73
N HIS A 49 -3.68 0.84 7.69
CA HIS A 49 -2.45 0.14 7.98
C HIS A 49 -1.50 0.99 8.83
N GLY A 50 -0.71 0.37 9.70
CA GLY A 50 0.36 1.05 10.40
C GLY A 50 1.46 1.54 9.45
N THR A 51 2.05 2.69 9.74
CA THR A 51 2.91 3.38 8.76
C THR A 51 4.30 2.74 8.56
N ASP A 52 4.81 1.95 9.53
CA ASP A 52 6.20 1.46 9.48
C ASP A 52 6.46 0.50 8.34
N THR A 53 5.52 -0.39 8.06
CA THR A 53 5.64 -1.38 6.97
C THR A 53 4.61 -1.20 5.85
N MET A 54 3.89 -0.07 5.83
CA MET A 54 2.87 0.21 4.80
C MET A 54 3.43 0.10 3.38
N ALA A 55 4.63 0.62 3.13
CA ALA A 55 5.29 0.51 1.83
C ALA A 55 5.66 -0.95 1.48
N TYR A 56 6.04 -1.74 2.50
CA TYR A 56 6.32 -3.17 2.35
C TYR A 56 5.05 -4.00 2.11
N THR A 57 3.89 -3.53 2.54
CA THR A 57 2.60 -4.15 2.22
C THR A 57 2.11 -3.73 0.84
N ALA A 58 2.28 -2.46 0.46
CA ALA A 58 1.83 -1.96 -0.83
C ALA A 58 2.55 -2.61 -2.02
N ALA A 59 3.83 -2.89 -1.88
CA ALA A 59 4.62 -3.51 -2.94
C ALA A 59 4.17 -4.96 -3.23
N PRO A 60 4.13 -5.91 -2.28
CA PRO A 60 3.60 -7.24 -2.52
C PRO A 60 2.17 -7.23 -3.04
N LEU A 61 1.27 -6.43 -2.48
CA LEU A 61 -0.11 -6.35 -2.96
C LEU A 61 -0.18 -5.93 -4.43
N SER A 62 0.73 -5.04 -4.88
CA SER A 62 0.79 -4.63 -6.28
C SER A 62 1.19 -5.76 -7.24
N TYR A 63 1.99 -6.73 -6.76
CA TYR A 63 2.39 -7.90 -7.56
C TYR A 63 1.42 -9.08 -7.39
N MET A 64 0.81 -9.22 -6.21
CA MET A 64 -0.15 -10.28 -5.93
C MET A 64 -1.53 -9.99 -6.53
N ILE A 65 -1.89 -8.71 -6.74
CA ILE A 65 -3.14 -8.29 -7.38
C ILE A 65 -2.81 -7.47 -8.62
N GLN A 66 -2.73 -8.15 -9.75
CA GLN A 66 -2.37 -7.54 -11.03
C GLN A 66 -3.62 -7.17 -11.84
N ASN A 67 -3.51 -6.11 -12.62
CA ASN A 67 -4.54 -5.63 -13.54
C ASN A 67 -5.87 -5.27 -12.85
N SER A 68 -5.83 -4.86 -11.58
CA SER A 68 -7.04 -4.45 -10.89
C SER A 68 -7.57 -3.14 -11.47
N THR A 69 -8.73 -3.21 -12.10
CA THR A 69 -9.48 -2.02 -12.57
C THR A 69 -10.12 -1.26 -11.41
N LYS A 70 -10.16 -1.86 -10.23
CA LYS A 70 -10.67 -1.23 -9.00
C LYS A 70 -9.50 -0.71 -8.16
N PRO A 71 -9.65 0.45 -7.51
CA PRO A 71 -8.61 0.99 -6.63
C PRO A 71 -8.48 0.17 -5.35
N ILE A 72 -7.26 -0.12 -4.98
CA ILE A 72 -6.86 -0.74 -3.71
C ILE A 72 -5.94 0.25 -3.01
N VAL A 73 -6.52 1.05 -2.14
CA VAL A 73 -5.84 2.16 -1.47
C VAL A 73 -5.35 1.72 -0.11
N ILE A 74 -4.07 1.93 0.17
CA ILE A 74 -3.50 1.71 1.49
C ILE A 74 -3.22 3.07 2.12
N THR A 75 -3.65 3.23 3.35
CA THR A 75 -3.47 4.46 4.11
C THR A 75 -3.23 4.17 5.59
N GLY A 76 -2.94 5.20 6.34
CA GLY A 76 -2.72 5.12 7.78
C GLY A 76 -2.47 6.50 8.37
N ALA A 77 -1.88 6.55 9.56
CA ALA A 77 -1.61 7.81 10.21
C ALA A 77 -0.31 7.76 11.05
N GLN A 78 0.35 8.90 11.14
CA GLN A 78 1.47 9.09 12.06
C GLN A 78 1.00 9.30 13.51
N LYS A 79 -0.24 9.75 13.68
CA LYS A 79 -0.85 9.95 14.99
C LYS A 79 -2.21 9.25 15.07
N PRO A 80 -2.55 8.66 16.22
CA PRO A 80 -3.85 8.02 16.46
C PRO A 80 -5.02 8.94 16.13
N ILE A 81 -6.11 8.36 15.65
CA ILE A 81 -7.30 9.11 15.17
C ILE A 81 -8.08 9.83 16.28
N ASP A 82 -7.94 9.37 17.51
CA ASP A 82 -8.58 9.93 18.71
C ASP A 82 -7.90 11.21 19.23
N LEU A 83 -6.70 11.52 18.75
CA LEU A 83 -6.04 12.76 19.07
C LEU A 83 -6.72 13.96 18.38
N GLU A 84 -6.73 15.11 19.07
CA GLU A 84 -7.28 16.36 18.52
C GLU A 84 -6.56 16.79 17.24
N ILE A 85 -5.21 16.69 17.26
CA ILE A 85 -4.37 16.99 16.10
C ILE A 85 -3.83 15.66 15.56
N THR A 86 -4.41 15.19 14.47
CA THR A 86 -4.07 13.94 13.79
C THR A 86 -4.14 14.09 12.28
N ASP A 87 -3.30 13.36 11.57
CA ASP A 87 -3.34 13.18 10.11
C ASP A 87 -4.29 12.06 9.66
N ALA A 88 -4.79 11.25 10.61
CA ALA A 88 -5.62 10.09 10.29
C ALA A 88 -6.91 10.44 9.55
N LYS A 89 -7.57 11.53 9.95
CA LYS A 89 -8.86 11.94 9.37
C LYS A 89 -8.70 12.40 7.93
N SER A 90 -7.71 13.23 7.64
CA SER A 90 -7.41 13.71 6.29
C SER A 90 -6.98 12.57 5.38
N ASN A 91 -6.05 11.72 5.84
CA ASN A 91 -5.59 10.57 5.06
C ASN A 91 -6.73 9.59 4.72
N LEU A 92 -7.63 9.34 5.66
CA LEU A 92 -8.78 8.46 5.45
C LEU A 92 -9.79 9.08 4.46
N ILE A 93 -10.09 10.38 4.60
CA ILE A 93 -10.97 11.11 3.70
C ILE A 93 -10.43 11.08 2.27
N ASP A 94 -9.16 11.42 2.08
CA ASP A 94 -8.49 11.43 0.79
C ASP A 94 -8.47 10.03 0.16
N SER A 95 -8.30 8.99 0.99
CA SER A 95 -8.31 7.60 0.54
C SER A 95 -9.68 7.17 0.03
N PHE A 96 -10.75 7.51 0.72
CA PHE A 96 -12.11 7.24 0.24
C PHE A 96 -12.45 8.06 -1.00
N LEU A 97 -12.04 9.33 -1.05
CA LEU A 97 -12.23 10.17 -2.23
C LEU A 97 -11.55 9.56 -3.46
N TYR A 98 -10.30 9.09 -3.30
CA TYR A 98 -9.56 8.46 -4.39
C TYR A 98 -10.15 7.09 -4.77
N ALA A 99 -10.57 6.29 -3.79
CA ALA A 99 -11.17 4.99 -4.04
C ALA A 99 -12.56 5.07 -4.70
N ALA A 100 -13.30 6.16 -4.49
CA ALA A 100 -14.61 6.39 -5.11
C ALA A 100 -14.52 7.02 -6.51
N ASP A 101 -13.33 7.43 -6.96
CA ASP A 101 -13.17 8.05 -8.27
C ASP A 101 -13.03 6.99 -9.37
N ALA A 102 -13.90 7.05 -10.38
CA ALA A 102 -13.98 6.07 -11.47
C ALA A 102 -12.71 5.95 -12.34
N LYS A 103 -11.75 6.89 -12.21
CA LYS A 103 -10.46 6.84 -12.91
C LYS A 103 -9.35 6.22 -12.06
N SER A 104 -9.64 5.83 -10.83
CA SER A 104 -8.67 5.21 -9.93
C SER A 104 -8.66 3.70 -10.12
N GLN A 105 -7.46 3.09 -10.13
CA GLN A 105 -7.30 1.64 -10.35
C GLN A 105 -5.96 1.16 -9.78
N GLY A 106 -5.85 -0.15 -9.47
CA GLY A 106 -4.64 -0.79 -8.99
C GLY A 106 -4.33 -0.47 -7.52
N VAL A 107 -3.08 -0.74 -7.08
CA VAL A 107 -2.64 -0.60 -5.70
C VAL A 107 -1.86 0.69 -5.50
N GLN A 108 -2.31 1.56 -4.60
CA GLN A 108 -1.66 2.83 -4.27
C GLN A 108 -1.62 3.07 -2.76
N ILE A 109 -0.67 3.89 -2.34
CA ILE A 109 -0.69 4.55 -1.04
C ILE A 109 -1.26 5.95 -1.22
N VAL A 110 -2.27 6.30 -0.41
CA VAL A 110 -2.76 7.67 -0.26
C VAL A 110 -2.36 8.17 1.13
N PHE A 111 -1.51 9.19 1.16
CA PHE A 111 -0.97 9.73 2.40
C PHE A 111 -0.53 11.19 2.23
N ASP A 112 -0.90 12.06 3.17
CA ASP A 112 -0.56 13.49 3.16
C ASP A 112 -0.92 14.15 1.81
N GLY A 113 -2.14 13.89 1.31
CA GLY A 113 -2.64 14.39 0.04
C GLY A 113 -1.94 13.86 -1.21
N LYS A 114 -1.05 12.86 -1.11
CA LYS A 114 -0.33 12.29 -2.24
C LYS A 114 -0.83 10.90 -2.57
N VAL A 115 -0.92 10.62 -3.85
CA VAL A 115 -1.20 9.28 -4.38
C VAL A 115 0.09 8.72 -4.96
N ILE A 116 0.58 7.63 -4.39
CA ILE A 116 1.86 7.02 -4.73
C ILE A 116 1.60 5.59 -5.19
N ALA A 117 2.22 5.19 -6.31
CA ALA A 117 2.17 3.81 -6.77
C ALA A 117 2.69 2.84 -5.69
N GLY A 118 1.98 1.75 -5.43
CA GLY A 118 2.33 0.80 -4.37
C GLY A 118 3.75 0.25 -4.48
N THR A 119 4.25 0.06 -5.72
CA THR A 119 5.62 -0.40 -6.00
C THR A 119 6.70 0.67 -5.85
N ARG A 120 6.32 1.93 -5.64
CA ARG A 120 7.26 3.08 -5.61
C ARG A 120 7.29 3.81 -4.28
N ALA A 121 6.44 3.41 -3.35
CA ALA A 121 6.32 4.09 -2.07
C ALA A 121 7.49 3.73 -1.13
N LYS A 122 7.97 4.74 -0.41
CA LYS A 122 8.95 4.57 0.67
C LYS A 122 8.62 5.50 1.82
N LYS A 123 8.67 4.98 3.05
CA LYS A 123 8.63 5.81 4.26
C LYS A 123 9.98 6.49 4.42
N VAL A 124 10.01 7.80 4.30
CA VAL A 124 11.25 8.62 4.33
C VAL A 124 11.36 9.45 5.61
N ARG A 125 10.29 9.52 6.40
CA ARG A 125 10.27 10.24 7.69
C ARG A 125 9.47 9.45 8.72
N SER A 126 9.99 9.43 9.96
CA SER A 126 9.37 8.67 11.07
C SER A 126 8.34 9.45 11.88
N LYS A 127 8.36 10.79 11.85
CA LYS A 127 7.53 11.64 12.72
C LYS A 127 6.66 12.66 12.00
N SER A 128 7.07 13.12 10.82
CA SER A 128 6.35 14.13 10.06
C SER A 128 5.14 13.54 9.34
N TYR A 129 4.09 14.32 9.11
CA TYR A 129 2.93 13.89 8.34
C TYR A 129 3.27 13.56 6.90
N ASN A 130 4.19 14.29 6.25
CA ASN A 130 4.69 13.97 4.91
C ASN A 130 5.68 12.79 4.95
N ALA A 131 5.25 11.66 5.50
CA ALA A 131 6.11 10.51 5.80
C ALA A 131 6.52 9.69 4.59
N PHE A 132 5.72 9.68 3.52
CA PHE A 132 5.96 8.87 2.33
C PHE A 132 6.38 9.69 1.12
N SER A 133 7.23 9.09 0.29
CA SER A 133 7.65 9.62 -1.02
C SER A 133 7.59 8.53 -2.07
N SER A 134 7.36 8.93 -3.32
CA SER A 134 7.59 8.10 -4.48
C SER A 134 9.07 8.11 -4.82
N ILE A 135 9.68 6.94 -5.04
CA ILE A 135 11.11 6.79 -5.30
C ILE A 135 11.30 6.50 -6.78
N ASP A 136 12.15 7.31 -7.41
CA ASP A 136 12.52 7.24 -8.83
C ASP A 136 11.29 7.17 -9.78
N PHE A 137 10.18 7.73 -9.33
CA PHE A 137 8.92 7.83 -10.07
C PHE A 137 8.09 8.99 -9.52
N PRO A 138 7.35 9.74 -10.33
CA PRO A 138 6.48 10.80 -9.82
C PRO A 138 5.32 10.24 -8.99
N SER A 139 4.75 11.05 -8.09
CA SER A 139 3.43 10.75 -7.54
C SER A 139 2.41 10.65 -8.67
N LEU A 140 1.44 9.75 -8.55
CA LEU A 140 0.40 9.58 -9.57
C LEU A 140 -0.57 10.76 -9.58
N ALA A 141 -0.89 11.28 -8.40
CA ALA A 141 -1.78 12.40 -8.21
C ALA A 141 -1.48 13.12 -6.88
N VAL A 142 -2.06 14.30 -6.75
CA VAL A 142 -2.19 15.03 -5.49
C VAL A 142 -3.67 15.30 -5.24
N ILE A 143 -4.08 15.17 -3.99
CA ILE A 143 -5.43 15.48 -3.51
C ILE A 143 -5.34 16.74 -2.68
N GLN A 144 -6.05 17.77 -3.11
CA GLN A 144 -6.11 19.06 -2.43
C GLN A 144 -7.52 19.62 -2.49
N ASP A 145 -8.04 20.07 -1.36
CA ASP A 145 -9.37 20.66 -1.23
C ASP A 145 -10.49 19.79 -1.85
N GLY A 146 -10.37 18.45 -1.69
CA GLY A 146 -11.31 17.49 -2.23
C GLY A 146 -11.21 17.27 -3.74
N ASN A 147 -10.17 17.76 -4.40
CA ASN A 147 -9.92 17.58 -5.82
C ASN A 147 -8.71 16.69 -6.08
N ILE A 148 -8.85 15.74 -7.01
CA ILE A 148 -7.77 14.84 -7.42
C ILE A 148 -7.10 15.43 -8.68
N MET A 149 -5.87 15.91 -8.53
CA MET A 149 -5.05 16.41 -9.64
C MET A 149 -4.06 15.31 -10.05
N ARG A 150 -4.31 14.66 -11.18
CA ARG A 150 -3.47 13.58 -11.70
C ARG A 150 -2.29 14.13 -12.49
N TYR A 151 -1.10 13.63 -12.18
CA TYR A 151 0.13 13.95 -12.94
C TYR A 151 0.35 12.98 -14.09
N LEU A 152 -0.15 11.74 -13.94
CA LEU A 152 -0.05 10.71 -14.95
C LEU A 152 -1.44 10.19 -15.32
N PRO A 153 -1.69 9.91 -16.59
CA PRO A 153 -2.91 9.24 -16.99
C PRO A 153 -2.89 7.80 -16.46
N MET A 154 -4.01 7.36 -15.92
CA MET A 154 -4.23 5.95 -15.63
C MET A 154 -4.70 5.29 -16.91
N LEU A 155 -3.84 4.46 -17.50
CA LEU A 155 -4.20 3.68 -18.68
C LEU A 155 -5.02 2.46 -18.25
N PRO A 156 -6.10 2.12 -18.99
CA PRO A 156 -6.87 0.92 -18.67
C PRO A 156 -5.99 -0.32 -18.85
N TYR A 157 -6.22 -1.31 -18.02
CA TYR A 157 -5.60 -2.63 -18.21
C TYR A 157 -6.26 -3.34 -19.39
N GLU A 158 -5.45 -4.03 -20.20
CA GLU A 158 -5.92 -4.85 -21.33
C GLU A 158 -6.32 -6.26 -20.89
N ASP A 159 -5.69 -6.74 -19.79
CA ASP A 159 -5.92 -8.07 -19.23
C ASP A 159 -6.89 -8.02 -18.04
N GLU A 160 -7.50 -9.17 -17.75
CA GLU A 160 -8.33 -9.38 -16.57
C GLU A 160 -7.50 -9.31 -15.28
N VAL A 161 -8.18 -8.99 -14.17
CA VAL A 161 -7.56 -9.01 -12.84
C VAL A 161 -7.05 -10.41 -12.50
N ARG A 162 -5.85 -10.49 -11.94
CA ARG A 162 -5.24 -11.74 -11.49
C ARG A 162 -4.84 -11.63 -10.02
N PHE A 163 -5.12 -12.69 -9.27
CA PHE A 163 -4.75 -12.82 -7.86
C PHE A 163 -3.74 -13.94 -7.69
N TYR A 164 -2.59 -13.61 -7.11
CA TYR A 164 -1.53 -14.54 -6.76
C TYR A 164 -1.47 -14.60 -5.24
N GLU A 165 -1.81 -15.75 -4.66
CA GLU A 165 -1.87 -15.93 -3.20
C GLU A 165 -0.62 -16.64 -2.64
N GLU A 166 0.28 -17.07 -3.52
CA GLU A 166 1.53 -17.72 -3.14
C GLU A 166 2.71 -16.75 -3.24
N LEU A 167 3.61 -16.84 -2.28
CA LEU A 167 4.86 -16.12 -2.23
C LEU A 167 6.00 -17.09 -1.97
N ASP A 168 7.10 -16.94 -2.68
CA ASP A 168 8.35 -17.60 -2.34
C ASP A 168 9.04 -16.77 -1.25
N GLU A 169 9.16 -17.35 -0.07
CA GLU A 169 9.74 -16.71 1.11
C GLU A 169 11.22 -17.05 1.29
N ASN A 170 11.76 -17.98 0.48
CA ASN A 170 13.15 -18.41 0.58
C ASN A 170 14.11 -17.50 -0.21
N ILE A 171 13.92 -16.18 -0.05
CA ILE A 171 14.67 -15.14 -0.73
C ILE A 171 15.35 -14.23 0.28
N PHE A 172 16.63 -13.96 0.09
CA PHE A 172 17.40 -13.02 0.91
C PHE A 172 17.82 -11.78 0.12
N LEU A 173 17.46 -10.59 0.60
CA LEU A 173 17.95 -9.33 0.06
C LEU A 173 19.25 -8.97 0.79
N MET A 174 20.36 -9.02 0.09
CA MET A 174 21.68 -8.71 0.63
C MET A 174 22.16 -7.36 0.16
N LYS A 175 22.42 -6.46 1.11
CA LYS A 175 23.09 -5.20 0.83
C LYS A 175 24.60 -5.38 1.03
N LEU A 176 25.36 -5.34 -0.06
CA LEU A 176 26.81 -5.33 0.02
C LEU A 176 27.29 -3.98 0.58
N ILE A 177 28.06 -4.05 1.65
CA ILE A 177 28.72 -2.92 2.27
C ILE A 177 30.23 -3.15 2.37
N PRO A 178 31.08 -2.10 2.34
CA PRO A 178 32.51 -2.26 2.60
C PRO A 178 32.77 -2.97 3.93
N GLY A 179 33.63 -3.97 3.92
CA GLY A 179 34.00 -4.74 5.13
C GLY A 179 33.11 -5.94 5.43
N ILE A 180 32.13 -6.30 4.59
CA ILE A 180 31.39 -7.55 4.74
C ILE A 180 32.37 -8.75 4.67
N ARG A 181 32.23 -9.68 5.61
CA ARG A 181 33.14 -10.84 5.68
C ARG A 181 32.59 -12.01 4.85
N PRO A 182 33.45 -12.69 4.05
CA PRO A 182 32.99 -13.81 3.20
C PRO A 182 32.24 -14.92 3.94
N ARG A 183 32.61 -15.20 5.19
CA ARG A 183 31.93 -16.21 6.01
C ARG A 183 30.43 -15.95 6.23
N VAL A 184 30.00 -14.67 6.18
CA VAL A 184 28.57 -14.32 6.29
C VAL A 184 27.84 -14.75 5.03
N LEU A 185 28.48 -14.61 3.87
CA LEU A 185 27.91 -14.99 2.58
C LEU A 185 27.68 -16.50 2.52
N GLN A 186 28.63 -17.31 3.04
CA GLN A 186 28.47 -18.76 3.06
C GLN A 186 27.20 -19.18 3.80
N SER A 187 26.96 -18.63 4.99
CA SER A 187 25.74 -18.95 5.76
C SER A 187 24.46 -18.52 5.04
N ILE A 188 24.48 -17.42 4.29
CA ILE A 188 23.33 -16.98 3.49
C ILE A 188 23.09 -17.99 2.34
N PHE A 189 24.12 -18.37 1.60
CA PHE A 189 24.01 -19.34 0.50
C PHE A 189 23.57 -20.73 0.94
N GLU A 190 23.84 -21.12 2.18
CA GLU A 190 23.40 -22.41 2.74
C GLU A 190 21.92 -22.42 3.17
N ASN A 191 21.31 -21.24 3.38
CA ASN A 191 19.97 -21.14 3.97
C ASN A 191 18.91 -20.52 3.03
N TYR A 192 19.30 -19.95 1.90
CA TYR A 192 18.37 -19.32 0.96
C TYR A 192 18.60 -19.78 -0.47
N ASP A 193 17.52 -20.06 -1.18
CA ASP A 193 17.56 -20.51 -2.57
C ASP A 193 17.78 -19.36 -3.56
N CYS A 194 17.36 -18.14 -3.19
CA CYS A 194 17.51 -16.95 -4.00
C CYS A 194 18.14 -15.82 -3.19
N ILE A 195 19.12 -15.13 -3.79
CA ILE A 195 19.79 -13.98 -3.18
C ILE A 195 19.76 -12.84 -4.18
N ILE A 196 19.18 -11.71 -3.72
CA ILE A 196 19.18 -10.44 -4.44
C ILE A 196 20.30 -9.58 -3.84
N VAL A 197 21.18 -9.02 -4.68
CA VAL A 197 22.34 -8.22 -4.27
C VAL A 197 22.19 -6.78 -4.72
#